data_84261ca194f393c9488d685d48f3d01f
#
_entry.id   84261ca194f393c9488d685d48f3d01f
#
_cell.length_a   1.000
_cell.length_b   1.000
_cell.length_c   1.000
_cell.angle_alpha   90.00
_cell.angle_beta   90.00
_cell.angle_gamma   90.00
#
_symmetry.space_group_name_H-M   'P 1'
#
loop_
_entity.id
_entity.type
_entity.pdbx_description
1 polymer ?
#
loop_
_entity_poly.entity_id
_entity_poly.type
_entity_poly.pdbx_seq_one_letter_code
_entity_poly.pdbx_strand_id
1 'polypeptide(L)'
;MISVVKNKLPVLQFANLGQIPGVFHFSTTRVGGCSTNNYSSLNLGFNSGDLPENVLGNRVRLCAALHVSPDQLVFPKQTHTANVKTVTTGFFDMVTEEQKHFLNETDAVITNLQGVCIAVKTADCVPILLFDSKRKVVATVHAGWRGTIQNIVLVTIHKMIKEFGTNPTDLIAGIGPSICPEVYEVGEEVWRQFAPKFYLASNSDKSGKKLLDLWSANYQQLIKAGIAAEQIEVARICTFSDPDRFFSARRDGIKTGRMATAIMIR
;
A
#
# COMPACT_ATOMS: atom_id res chain seq x y z
N MET A 1 -10.07 -6.28 -8.68
CA MET A 1 -9.70 -4.91 -9.19
C MET A 1 -9.96 -4.80 -10.69
N ILE A 2 -10.24 -3.59 -11.17
CA ILE A 2 -10.43 -3.25 -12.59
C ILE A 2 -9.29 -2.34 -13.05
N SER A 3 -8.88 -2.48 -14.34
CA SER A 3 -7.90 -1.58 -14.95
C SER A 3 -8.62 -0.37 -15.54
N VAL A 4 -8.10 0.82 -15.25
CA VAL A 4 -8.65 2.09 -15.72
C VAL A 4 -7.51 2.93 -16.30
N VAL A 5 -7.73 3.61 -17.41
CA VAL A 5 -6.76 4.56 -17.96
C VAL A 5 -7.18 5.99 -17.58
N LYS A 6 -6.33 6.69 -16.87
CA LYS A 6 -6.50 8.10 -16.49
C LYS A 6 -5.45 8.94 -17.21
N ASN A 7 -5.87 9.78 -18.15
CA ASN A 7 -4.99 10.64 -18.94
C ASN A 7 -3.72 9.90 -19.46
N LYS A 8 -3.91 8.74 -20.10
CA LYS A 8 -2.88 7.83 -20.63
C LYS A 8 -2.06 7.08 -19.57
N LEU A 9 -2.37 7.24 -18.27
CA LEU A 9 -1.72 6.51 -17.18
C LEU A 9 -2.59 5.31 -16.77
N PRO A 10 -2.12 4.05 -16.92
CA PRO A 10 -2.87 2.90 -16.45
C PRO A 10 -2.78 2.77 -14.93
N VAL A 11 -3.94 2.68 -14.28
CA VAL A 11 -4.07 2.43 -12.84
C VAL A 11 -5.09 1.33 -12.58
N LEU A 12 -5.03 0.72 -11.42
CA LEU A 12 -5.97 -0.29 -10.95
C LEU A 12 -6.86 0.29 -9.86
N GLN A 13 -8.13 -0.06 -9.85
CA GLN A 13 -9.10 0.34 -8.82
C GLN A 13 -9.82 -0.89 -8.27
N PHE A 14 -10.08 -0.92 -6.97
CA PHE A 14 -10.94 -1.92 -6.35
C PHE A 14 -12.40 -1.71 -6.78
N ALA A 15 -13.11 -2.77 -7.07
CA ALA A 15 -14.51 -2.68 -7.50
C ALA A 15 -15.41 -2.18 -6.34
N ASN A 16 -15.17 -2.70 -5.12
CA ASN A 16 -15.94 -2.33 -3.93
C ASN A 16 -15.80 -0.84 -3.56
N LEU A 17 -14.57 -0.30 -3.58
CA LEU A 17 -14.31 1.12 -3.30
C LEU A 17 -14.71 2.04 -4.48
N GLY A 18 -14.61 1.55 -5.72
CA GLY A 18 -14.92 2.33 -6.93
C GLY A 18 -16.39 2.67 -7.11
N GLN A 19 -17.29 1.95 -6.43
CA GLN A 19 -18.74 2.19 -6.46
C GLN A 19 -19.21 3.24 -5.45
N ILE A 20 -18.31 3.72 -4.57
CA ILE A 20 -18.70 4.61 -3.48
C ILE A 20 -18.47 6.06 -3.89
N PRO A 21 -19.52 6.90 -3.93
CA PRO A 21 -19.37 8.33 -4.19
C PRO A 21 -18.49 9.02 -3.12
N GLY A 22 -17.66 9.96 -3.57
CA GLY A 22 -16.84 10.78 -2.67
C GLY A 22 -15.56 10.11 -2.18
N VAL A 23 -15.24 8.89 -2.63
CA VAL A 23 -13.91 8.30 -2.43
C VAL A 23 -13.22 8.06 -3.76
N PHE A 24 -11.95 8.39 -3.83
CA PHE A 24 -11.09 8.12 -4.97
C PHE A 24 -9.87 7.32 -4.52
N HIS A 25 -9.54 6.27 -5.26
CA HIS A 25 -8.41 5.41 -4.92
C HIS A 25 -7.79 4.83 -6.19
N PHE A 26 -6.55 4.38 -6.06
CA PHE A 26 -5.84 3.71 -7.16
C PHE A 26 -4.64 2.91 -6.64
N SER A 27 -4.21 1.94 -7.45
CA SER A 27 -2.86 1.38 -7.42
C SER A 27 -2.21 1.65 -8.76
N THR A 28 -0.99 2.21 -8.79
CA THR A 28 -0.27 2.41 -10.05
C THR A 28 0.31 1.11 -10.56
N THR A 29 0.59 1.07 -11.85
CA THR A 29 1.52 0.12 -12.46
C THR A 29 2.91 0.75 -12.58
N ARG A 30 3.88 0.02 -13.13
CA ARG A 30 5.20 0.58 -13.48
C ARG A 30 5.21 1.37 -14.79
N VAL A 31 4.10 1.41 -15.51
CA VAL A 31 3.98 1.97 -16.87
C VAL A 31 3.64 3.46 -16.84
N GLY A 32 4.20 4.25 -17.78
CA GLY A 32 3.81 5.63 -18.03
C GLY A 32 4.71 6.70 -17.38
N GLY A 33 5.86 6.30 -16.86
CA GLY A 33 6.85 7.22 -16.28
C GLY A 33 8.01 7.58 -17.21
N CYS A 34 9.02 8.25 -16.64
CA CYS A 34 10.24 8.68 -17.31
C CYS A 34 11.52 8.02 -16.77
N SER A 35 11.45 7.22 -15.72
CA SER A 35 12.61 6.47 -15.22
C SER A 35 13.04 5.40 -16.22
N THR A 36 14.32 5.01 -16.15
CA THR A 36 14.96 4.06 -17.06
C THR A 36 15.51 2.84 -16.32
N ASN A 37 16.03 1.86 -17.02
CA ASN A 37 16.66 0.66 -16.48
C ASN A 37 15.74 -0.09 -15.49
N ASN A 38 16.25 -0.50 -14.34
CA ASN A 38 15.52 -1.22 -13.30
C ASN A 38 14.32 -0.42 -12.72
N TYR A 39 14.27 0.88 -12.98
CA TYR A 39 13.21 1.79 -12.50
C TYR A 39 12.17 2.11 -13.59
N SER A 40 12.30 1.51 -14.77
CA SER A 40 11.43 1.77 -15.93
C SER A 40 10.01 1.31 -15.66
N SER A 41 9.06 2.23 -15.68
CA SER A 41 9.18 3.64 -16.02
C SER A 41 8.60 4.57 -14.93
N LEU A 42 7.48 4.21 -14.26
CA LEU A 42 6.77 5.04 -13.28
C LEU A 42 7.25 4.72 -11.85
N ASN A 43 8.53 4.91 -11.57
CA ASN A 43 9.03 4.79 -10.20
C ASN A 43 8.62 5.99 -9.36
N LEU A 44 7.99 5.74 -8.20
CA LEU A 44 7.48 6.77 -7.27
C LEU A 44 8.27 6.85 -5.95
N GLY A 45 9.34 6.05 -5.83
CA GLY A 45 10.13 5.91 -4.61
C GLY A 45 11.47 6.62 -4.66
N PHE A 46 11.67 7.73 -3.91
CA PHE A 46 12.96 8.44 -3.83
C PHE A 46 14.11 7.56 -3.28
N ASN A 47 13.81 6.62 -2.38
CA ASN A 47 14.83 5.78 -1.74
C ASN A 47 15.06 4.45 -2.48
N SER A 48 14.77 4.40 -3.78
CA SER A 48 14.93 3.20 -4.60
C SER A 48 16.33 3.09 -5.25
N GLY A 49 17.06 4.21 -5.32
CA GLY A 49 18.34 4.33 -6.01
C GLY A 49 18.23 4.91 -7.42
N ASP A 50 17.05 5.34 -7.84
CA ASP A 50 16.79 6.10 -9.07
C ASP A 50 17.23 7.57 -8.92
N LEU A 51 17.36 8.28 -10.04
CA LEU A 51 17.61 9.72 -10.05
C LEU A 51 16.43 10.48 -9.43
N PRO A 52 16.66 11.38 -8.48
CA PRO A 52 15.58 12.13 -7.81
C PRO A 52 14.69 12.91 -8.78
N GLU A 53 15.25 13.48 -9.83
CA GLU A 53 14.53 14.20 -10.88
C GLU A 53 13.55 13.31 -11.63
N ASN A 54 13.87 12.05 -11.90
CA ASN A 54 12.97 11.09 -12.52
C ASN A 54 11.79 10.78 -11.60
N VAL A 55 12.07 10.53 -10.32
CA VAL A 55 11.02 10.25 -9.32
C VAL A 55 10.09 11.46 -9.17
N LEU A 56 10.65 12.67 -9.13
CA LEU A 56 9.87 13.91 -9.08
C LEU A 56 9.00 14.05 -10.35
N GLY A 57 9.58 13.87 -11.53
CA GLY A 57 8.87 13.90 -12.80
C GLY A 57 7.73 12.90 -12.86
N ASN A 58 7.95 11.68 -12.35
CA ASN A 58 6.91 10.64 -12.25
C ASN A 58 5.78 11.04 -11.30
N ARG A 59 6.08 11.65 -10.15
CA ARG A 59 5.06 12.14 -9.21
C ARG A 59 4.24 13.27 -9.81
N VAL A 60 4.86 14.21 -10.51
CA VAL A 60 4.15 15.28 -11.25
C VAL A 60 3.22 14.70 -12.30
N ARG A 61 3.69 13.71 -13.09
CA ARG A 61 2.85 13.00 -14.08
C ARG A 61 1.65 12.29 -13.42
N LEU A 62 1.90 11.62 -12.31
CA LEU A 62 0.84 10.94 -11.54
C LEU A 62 -0.22 11.95 -11.07
N CYS A 63 0.22 13.04 -10.44
CA CYS A 63 -0.66 14.10 -9.94
C CYS A 63 -1.50 14.71 -11.05
N ALA A 64 -0.88 15.05 -12.18
CA ALA A 64 -1.59 15.59 -13.35
C ALA A 64 -2.62 14.61 -13.93
N ALA A 65 -2.24 13.32 -14.04
CA ALA A 65 -3.14 12.30 -14.60
C ALA A 65 -4.37 12.04 -13.72
N LEU A 66 -4.24 12.20 -12.40
CA LEU A 66 -5.29 11.88 -11.44
C LEU A 66 -6.02 13.11 -10.89
N HIS A 67 -5.64 14.31 -11.34
CA HIS A 67 -6.16 15.59 -10.83
C HIS A 67 -6.00 15.71 -9.30
N VAL A 68 -4.82 15.33 -8.80
CA VAL A 68 -4.42 15.49 -7.40
C VAL A 68 -3.34 16.56 -7.33
N SER A 69 -3.47 17.53 -6.41
CA SER A 69 -2.40 18.50 -6.19
C SER A 69 -1.16 17.81 -5.62
N PRO A 70 0.06 18.12 -6.13
CA PRO A 70 1.29 17.56 -5.58
C PRO A 70 1.44 17.79 -4.06
N ASP A 71 1.00 18.93 -3.55
CA ASP A 71 1.05 19.30 -2.13
C ASP A 71 0.06 18.48 -1.27
N GLN A 72 -0.95 17.91 -1.91
CA GLN A 72 -1.95 17.06 -1.27
C GLN A 72 -1.62 15.55 -1.37
N LEU A 73 -0.54 15.17 -2.06
CA LEU A 73 -0.11 13.78 -2.18
C LEU A 73 0.92 13.42 -1.11
N VAL A 74 0.46 12.75 -0.07
CA VAL A 74 1.24 12.42 1.13
C VAL A 74 1.80 11.00 1.06
N PHE A 75 3.14 10.88 1.11
CA PHE A 75 3.86 9.62 1.18
C PHE A 75 4.66 9.53 2.47
N PRO A 76 4.46 8.51 3.32
CA PRO A 76 5.32 8.28 4.47
C PRO A 76 6.70 7.73 4.05
N LYS A 77 7.67 7.85 4.96
CA LYS A 77 8.95 7.14 4.86
C LYS A 77 8.83 5.80 5.56
N GLN A 78 8.46 4.78 4.79
CA GLN A 78 8.21 3.42 5.25
C GLN A 78 9.53 2.71 5.62
N THR A 79 9.54 2.03 6.75
CA THR A 79 10.68 1.27 7.29
C THR A 79 10.29 -0.10 7.83
N HIS A 80 9.12 -0.60 7.43
CA HIS A 80 8.56 -1.90 7.80
C HIS A 80 8.24 -2.02 9.29
N THR A 81 7.73 -0.96 9.88
CA THR A 81 7.24 -0.90 11.27
C THR A 81 5.71 -1.14 11.34
N ALA A 82 5.13 -0.95 12.52
CA ALA A 82 3.68 -0.81 12.72
C ALA A 82 3.30 0.62 13.15
N ASN A 83 4.13 1.61 12.82
CA ASN A 83 3.85 3.00 13.14
C ASN A 83 2.79 3.58 12.21
N VAL A 84 1.79 4.23 12.82
CA VAL A 84 0.64 4.83 12.14
C VAL A 84 0.57 6.31 12.50
N LYS A 85 0.49 7.18 11.52
CA LYS A 85 0.31 8.62 11.68
C LYS A 85 -1.03 9.09 11.15
N THR A 86 -1.60 10.09 11.82
CA THR A 86 -2.81 10.76 11.36
C THR A 86 -2.44 12.11 10.78
N VAL A 87 -2.75 12.33 9.50
CA VAL A 87 -2.57 13.61 8.82
C VAL A 87 -3.80 14.47 9.06
N THR A 88 -3.59 15.59 9.76
CA THR A 88 -4.60 16.62 10.08
C THR A 88 -4.26 17.91 9.35
N THR A 89 -5.09 18.94 9.49
CA THR A 89 -4.79 20.29 8.93
C THR A 89 -3.44 20.82 9.40
N GLY A 90 -3.11 20.64 10.68
CA GLY A 90 -1.83 21.07 11.24
C GLY A 90 -0.59 20.44 10.58
N PHE A 91 -0.73 19.31 9.87
CA PHE A 91 0.37 18.77 9.07
C PHE A 91 0.78 19.71 7.91
N PHE A 92 -0.20 20.40 7.32
CA PHE A 92 0.04 21.33 6.19
C PHE A 92 0.57 22.68 6.64
N ASP A 93 0.47 22.99 7.94
CA ASP A 93 1.06 24.21 8.55
C ASP A 93 2.56 24.01 8.85
N MET A 94 3.04 22.75 8.86
CA MET A 94 4.44 22.40 9.10
C MET A 94 5.31 22.77 7.89
N VAL A 95 6.55 23.22 8.13
CA VAL A 95 7.53 23.34 7.07
C VAL A 95 7.96 21.96 6.56
N THR A 96 8.49 21.91 5.34
CA THR A 96 8.80 20.64 4.64
C THR A 96 9.64 19.67 5.47
N GLU A 97 10.62 20.14 6.23
CA GLU A 97 11.47 19.26 7.05
C GLU A 97 10.72 18.67 8.25
N GLU A 98 9.80 19.42 8.84
CA GLU A 98 8.92 18.94 9.91
C GLU A 98 7.94 17.88 9.38
N GLN A 99 7.36 18.10 8.19
CA GLN A 99 6.51 17.10 7.53
C GLN A 99 7.28 15.79 7.27
N LYS A 100 8.53 15.89 6.78
CA LYS A 100 9.40 14.72 6.58
C LYS A 100 9.70 14.01 7.89
N HIS A 101 9.99 14.75 8.95
CA HIS A 101 10.22 14.19 10.29
C HIS A 101 8.95 13.50 10.83
N PHE A 102 7.80 14.16 10.73
CA PHE A 102 6.51 13.60 11.15
C PHE A 102 6.20 12.26 10.47
N LEU A 103 6.47 12.15 9.17
CA LEU A 103 6.22 10.95 8.36
C LEU A 103 7.38 9.93 8.37
N ASN A 104 8.46 10.20 9.14
CA ASN A 104 9.56 9.25 9.27
C ASN A 104 9.11 7.97 9.96
N GLU A 105 9.70 6.82 9.57
CA GLU A 105 9.40 5.50 10.15
C GLU A 105 7.89 5.20 10.27
N THR A 106 7.14 5.55 9.24
CA THR A 106 5.69 5.43 9.22
C THR A 106 5.26 4.50 8.10
N ASP A 107 4.50 3.47 8.42
CA ASP A 107 4.05 2.44 7.48
C ASP A 107 2.53 2.45 7.24
N ALA A 108 1.80 3.29 7.98
CA ALA A 108 0.39 3.56 7.70
C ALA A 108 0.04 5.02 7.97
N VAL A 109 -0.88 5.55 7.17
CA VAL A 109 -1.36 6.94 7.29
C VAL A 109 -2.88 6.94 7.28
N ILE A 110 -3.48 7.77 8.16
CA ILE A 110 -4.91 7.97 8.28
C ILE A 110 -5.21 9.45 8.04
N THR A 111 -6.35 9.76 7.43
CA THR A 111 -6.88 11.13 7.36
C THR A 111 -8.40 11.13 7.16
N ASN A 112 -9.05 12.19 7.62
CA ASN A 112 -10.44 12.55 7.28
C ASN A 112 -10.52 13.83 6.45
N LEU A 113 -9.38 14.35 6.01
CA LEU A 113 -9.34 15.59 5.22
C LEU A 113 -9.75 15.32 3.76
N GLN A 114 -10.70 16.14 3.28
CA GLN A 114 -11.10 16.12 1.88
C GLN A 114 -9.97 16.68 1.00
N GLY A 115 -9.77 16.08 -0.17
CA GLY A 115 -8.73 16.50 -1.11
C GLY A 115 -7.32 15.99 -0.80
N VAL A 116 -7.07 15.44 0.40
CA VAL A 116 -5.77 14.88 0.78
C VAL A 116 -5.65 13.43 0.30
N CYS A 117 -4.68 13.17 -0.57
CA CYS A 117 -4.39 11.86 -1.13
C CYS A 117 -3.25 11.20 -0.34
N ILE A 118 -3.57 10.25 0.52
CA ILE A 118 -2.57 9.48 1.26
C ILE A 118 -2.18 8.23 0.48
N ALA A 119 -0.88 7.88 0.48
CA ALA A 119 -0.35 6.79 -0.35
C ALA A 119 0.76 6.01 0.35
N VAL A 120 0.84 4.71 0.08
CA VAL A 120 2.00 3.87 0.40
C VAL A 120 2.69 3.39 -0.86
N LYS A 121 4.01 3.14 -0.77
CA LYS A 121 4.84 2.65 -1.88
C LYS A 121 5.16 1.19 -1.66
N THR A 122 5.06 0.39 -2.72
CA THR A 122 5.34 -1.05 -2.66
C THR A 122 6.13 -1.54 -3.88
N ALA A 123 6.85 -2.62 -3.68
CA ALA A 123 7.35 -3.57 -4.67
C ALA A 123 7.43 -4.90 -3.92
N ASP A 124 6.33 -5.68 -3.96
CA ASP A 124 6.02 -6.95 -3.31
C ASP A 124 5.27 -6.86 -1.97
N CYS A 125 5.60 -5.91 -1.06
CA CYS A 125 4.83 -5.77 0.18
C CYS A 125 3.35 -5.48 -0.09
N VAL A 126 2.47 -5.87 0.82
CA VAL A 126 1.01 -5.76 0.68
C VAL A 126 0.54 -4.34 0.98
N PRO A 127 0.01 -3.59 0.00
CA PRO A 127 -0.67 -2.33 0.27
C PRO A 127 -2.13 -2.61 0.63
N ILE A 128 -2.65 -1.93 1.65
CA ILE A 128 -4.05 -2.05 2.06
C ILE A 128 -4.67 -0.67 2.13
N LEU A 129 -5.87 -0.54 1.59
CA LEU A 129 -6.71 0.64 1.69
C LEU A 129 -7.88 0.35 2.62
N LEU A 130 -8.20 1.32 3.48
CA LEU A 130 -9.38 1.29 4.35
C LEU A 130 -10.19 2.58 4.13
N PHE A 131 -11.50 2.43 4.12
CA PHE A 131 -12.45 3.54 4.06
C PHE A 131 -13.60 3.33 5.03
N ASP A 132 -13.78 4.27 5.96
CA ASP A 132 -14.98 4.36 6.80
C ASP A 132 -16.04 5.19 6.07
N SER A 133 -17.09 4.52 5.64
CA SER A 133 -18.15 5.14 4.84
C SER A 133 -19.03 6.10 5.64
N LYS A 134 -19.08 5.96 6.95
CA LYS A 134 -19.90 6.78 7.86
C LYS A 134 -19.13 8.00 8.38
N ARG A 135 -17.90 7.79 8.84
CA ARG A 135 -17.06 8.84 9.42
C ARG A 135 -16.26 9.60 8.35
N LYS A 136 -16.26 9.10 7.10
CA LYS A 136 -15.45 9.67 6.02
C LYS A 136 -13.98 9.76 6.42
N VAL A 137 -13.40 8.62 6.81
CA VAL A 137 -12.00 8.47 7.17
C VAL A 137 -11.37 7.45 6.24
N VAL A 138 -10.18 7.76 5.75
CA VAL A 138 -9.40 6.85 4.89
C VAL A 138 -8.08 6.50 5.53
N ALA A 139 -7.56 5.30 5.22
CA ALA A 139 -6.22 4.90 5.61
C ALA A 139 -5.52 4.13 4.49
N THR A 140 -4.19 4.28 4.45
CA THR A 140 -3.28 3.45 3.65
C THR A 140 -2.33 2.71 4.57
N VAL A 141 -2.09 1.43 4.30
CA VAL A 141 -1.22 0.57 5.11
C VAL A 141 -0.21 -0.12 4.21
N HIS A 142 1.06 -0.08 4.60
CA HIS A 142 2.14 -0.87 4.02
C HIS A 142 2.42 -2.07 4.92
N ALA A 143 1.95 -3.25 4.52
CA ALA A 143 2.08 -4.48 5.27
C ALA A 143 3.10 -5.44 4.62
N GLY A 144 4.39 -5.19 4.81
CA GLY A 144 5.42 -6.21 4.61
C GLY A 144 5.35 -7.28 5.71
N TRP A 145 6.15 -8.34 5.63
CA TRP A 145 6.08 -9.43 6.62
C TRP A 145 6.29 -8.94 8.07
N ARG A 146 7.19 -7.96 8.30
CA ARG A 146 7.43 -7.37 9.63
C ARG A 146 6.21 -6.61 10.15
N GLY A 147 5.62 -5.75 9.31
CA GLY A 147 4.40 -5.02 9.67
C GLY A 147 3.21 -5.94 9.90
N THR A 148 3.10 -7.02 9.09
CA THR A 148 2.04 -8.03 9.25
C THR A 148 2.14 -8.73 10.61
N ILE A 149 3.34 -9.17 11.02
CA ILE A 149 3.56 -9.80 12.33
C ILE A 149 3.26 -8.82 13.48
N GLN A 150 3.63 -7.56 13.31
CA GLN A 150 3.36 -6.49 14.29
C GLN A 150 1.89 -6.04 14.26
N ASN A 151 1.03 -6.71 13.47
CA ASN A 151 -0.40 -6.43 13.33
C ASN A 151 -0.72 -4.99 12.88
N ILE A 152 0.04 -4.45 11.93
CA ILE A 152 -0.11 -3.06 11.47
C ILE A 152 -1.54 -2.72 11.04
N VAL A 153 -2.27 -3.68 10.46
CA VAL A 153 -3.68 -3.51 10.06
C VAL A 153 -4.54 -3.26 11.30
N LEU A 154 -4.41 -4.10 12.33
CA LEU A 154 -5.16 -3.94 13.58
C LEU A 154 -4.79 -2.64 14.30
N VAL A 155 -3.49 -2.29 14.35
CA VAL A 155 -3.01 -1.02 14.92
C VAL A 155 -3.64 0.16 14.21
N THR A 156 -3.71 0.13 12.88
CA THR A 156 -4.34 1.19 12.07
C THR A 156 -5.83 1.31 12.38
N ILE A 157 -6.57 0.20 12.39
CA ILE A 157 -8.01 0.19 12.67
C ILE A 157 -8.29 0.65 14.10
N HIS A 158 -7.53 0.19 15.09
CA HIS A 158 -7.66 0.66 16.47
C HIS A 158 -7.44 2.17 16.60
N LYS A 159 -6.49 2.73 15.82
CA LYS A 159 -6.27 4.18 15.79
C LYS A 159 -7.44 4.91 15.13
N MET A 160 -8.03 4.37 14.06
CA MET A 160 -9.25 4.91 13.45
C MET A 160 -10.43 4.89 14.43
N ILE A 161 -10.60 3.81 15.19
CA ILE A 161 -11.63 3.73 16.26
C ILE A 161 -11.40 4.81 17.30
N LYS A 162 -10.17 4.90 17.83
CA LYS A 162 -9.81 5.83 18.92
C LYS A 162 -9.98 7.30 18.53
N GLU A 163 -9.55 7.68 17.32
CA GLU A 163 -9.47 9.09 16.92
C GLU A 163 -10.71 9.60 16.20
N PHE A 164 -11.44 8.70 15.52
CA PHE A 164 -12.58 9.09 14.67
C PHE A 164 -13.91 8.40 15.07
N GLY A 165 -13.88 7.48 16.02
CA GLY A 165 -15.06 6.70 16.39
C GLY A 165 -15.51 5.77 15.27
N THR A 166 -14.58 5.29 14.44
CA THR A 166 -14.84 4.30 13.40
C THR A 166 -15.45 3.02 13.98
N ASN A 167 -16.52 2.53 13.36
CA ASN A 167 -17.00 1.19 13.65
C ASN A 167 -16.44 0.24 12.56
N PRO A 168 -15.72 -0.83 12.92
CA PRO A 168 -15.17 -1.76 11.94
C PRO A 168 -16.19 -2.34 10.96
N THR A 169 -17.45 -2.46 11.34
CA THR A 169 -18.53 -2.90 10.45
C THR A 169 -18.87 -1.91 9.33
N ASP A 170 -18.47 -0.65 9.46
CA ASP A 170 -18.64 0.38 8.43
C ASP A 170 -17.41 0.52 7.50
N LEU A 171 -16.33 -0.24 7.79
CA LEU A 171 -15.11 -0.22 7.00
C LEU A 171 -15.24 -1.04 5.73
N ILE A 172 -14.72 -0.48 4.65
CA ILE A 172 -14.50 -1.17 3.38
C ILE A 172 -13.01 -1.25 3.15
N ALA A 173 -12.51 -2.43 2.77
CA ALA A 173 -11.09 -2.70 2.63
C ALA A 173 -10.72 -3.23 1.26
N GLY A 174 -9.51 -2.86 0.80
CA GLY A 174 -8.89 -3.42 -0.39
C GLY A 174 -7.45 -3.85 -0.14
N ILE A 175 -7.11 -5.11 -0.39
CA ILE A 175 -5.74 -5.64 -0.39
C ILE A 175 -5.21 -5.59 -1.82
N GLY A 176 -4.20 -4.76 -2.07
CA GLY A 176 -3.71 -4.44 -3.42
C GLY A 176 -2.69 -5.43 -3.99
N PRO A 177 -2.21 -5.14 -5.21
CA PRO A 177 -1.19 -5.96 -5.87
C PRO A 177 0.08 -6.09 -5.02
N SER A 178 0.54 -7.31 -4.85
CA SER A 178 1.69 -7.66 -4.01
C SER A 178 2.21 -9.05 -4.37
N ILE A 179 3.28 -9.50 -3.75
CA ILE A 179 3.83 -10.83 -4.04
C ILE A 179 2.85 -11.92 -3.60
N CYS A 180 2.61 -12.89 -4.47
CA CYS A 180 1.70 -13.99 -4.19
C CYS A 180 2.38 -15.12 -3.38
N PRO A 181 1.59 -15.96 -2.68
CA PRO A 181 2.13 -17.03 -1.85
C PRO A 181 2.92 -18.06 -2.65
N GLU A 182 2.60 -18.30 -3.92
CA GLU A 182 3.22 -19.33 -4.76
C GLU A 182 4.70 -19.05 -5.05
N VAL A 183 5.16 -17.79 -4.87
CA VAL A 183 6.53 -17.37 -5.16
C VAL A 183 7.22 -16.68 -3.97
N TYR A 184 6.49 -16.44 -2.88
CA TYR A 184 7.05 -15.75 -1.72
C TYR A 184 7.73 -16.73 -0.75
N GLU A 185 8.87 -17.26 -1.17
CA GLU A 185 9.69 -18.13 -0.34
C GLU A 185 10.45 -17.34 0.73
N VAL A 186 10.37 -17.77 2.00
CA VAL A 186 11.00 -17.12 3.16
C VAL A 186 11.74 -18.14 4.00
N GLY A 187 12.79 -17.67 4.70
CA GLY A 187 13.58 -18.47 5.63
C GLY A 187 12.84 -18.75 6.94
N GLU A 188 13.47 -19.61 7.74
CA GLU A 188 12.92 -20.09 9.01
C GLU A 188 12.71 -18.97 10.01
N GLU A 189 13.60 -17.98 10.02
CA GLU A 189 13.53 -16.76 10.85
C GLU A 189 12.28 -15.92 10.58
N VAL A 190 11.65 -16.08 9.41
CA VAL A 190 10.42 -15.38 9.04
C VAL A 190 9.20 -16.27 9.29
N TRP A 191 9.14 -17.48 8.67
CA TRP A 191 7.92 -18.27 8.71
C TRP A 191 7.56 -18.77 10.11
N ARG A 192 8.51 -18.99 10.99
CA ARG A 192 8.24 -19.39 12.40
C ARG A 192 7.45 -18.35 13.19
N GLN A 193 7.43 -17.10 12.75
CA GLN A 193 6.68 -16.03 13.39
C GLN A 193 5.21 -16.00 12.96
N PHE A 194 4.84 -16.80 11.94
CA PHE A 194 3.47 -16.89 11.44
C PHE A 194 2.79 -18.19 11.90
N ALA A 195 1.46 -18.14 12.04
CA ALA A 195 0.69 -19.35 12.30
C ALA A 195 0.79 -20.33 11.11
N PRO A 196 0.80 -21.65 11.34
CA PRO A 196 0.98 -22.68 10.31
C PRO A 196 0.06 -22.56 9.10
N LYS A 197 -1.14 -22.03 9.28
CA LYS A 197 -2.13 -21.82 8.21
C LYS A 197 -1.72 -20.76 7.16
N PHE A 198 -0.67 -19.96 7.42
CA PHE A 198 -0.22 -18.89 6.52
C PHE A 198 1.03 -19.26 5.72
N TYR A 199 1.53 -20.48 5.83
CA TYR A 199 2.63 -20.93 5.00
C TYR A 199 2.46 -22.37 4.54
N LEU A 200 3.03 -22.68 3.37
CA LEU A 200 3.03 -24.00 2.77
C LEU A 200 4.46 -24.50 2.65
N ALA A 201 4.61 -25.82 2.46
CA ALA A 201 5.91 -26.40 2.11
C ALA A 201 6.40 -25.77 0.79
N SER A 202 7.69 -25.41 0.76
CA SER A 202 8.32 -25.03 -0.50
C SER A 202 8.67 -26.29 -1.29
N ASN A 203 8.61 -26.21 -2.63
CA ASN A 203 9.05 -27.30 -3.49
C ASN A 203 10.56 -27.61 -3.34
N SER A 204 11.32 -26.73 -2.70
CA SER A 204 12.73 -26.92 -2.34
C SER A 204 12.86 -27.53 -0.93
N ASP A 205 12.36 -28.73 -0.71
CA ASP A 205 12.29 -29.44 0.59
C ASP A 205 13.60 -29.51 1.39
N LYS A 206 14.74 -29.24 0.76
CA LYS A 206 16.06 -29.30 1.39
C LYS A 206 16.56 -28.00 2.02
N SER A 207 15.83 -26.88 1.86
CA SER A 207 16.33 -25.55 2.26
C SER A 207 15.76 -25.03 3.59
N GLY A 208 14.82 -25.74 4.21
CA GLY A 208 14.11 -25.24 5.41
C GLY A 208 13.22 -24.01 5.17
N LYS A 209 13.06 -23.61 3.91
CA LYS A 209 12.22 -22.46 3.50
C LYS A 209 10.76 -22.85 3.35
N LYS A 210 9.87 -21.86 3.42
CA LYS A 210 8.42 -22.02 3.23
C LYS A 210 7.87 -20.92 2.34
N LEU A 211 6.75 -21.22 1.69
CA LEU A 211 5.96 -20.24 0.92
C LEU A 211 5.00 -19.54 1.86
N LEU A 212 5.13 -18.22 1.99
CA LEU A 212 4.35 -17.40 2.94
C LEU A 212 3.21 -16.66 2.24
N ASP A 213 1.99 -16.81 2.78
CA ASP A 213 0.78 -16.13 2.32
C ASP A 213 0.49 -14.87 3.13
N LEU A 214 1.06 -13.74 2.70
CA LEU A 214 0.78 -12.44 3.31
C LEU A 214 -0.65 -11.93 2.98
N TRP A 215 -1.26 -12.37 1.88
CA TRP A 215 -2.64 -11.99 1.55
C TRP A 215 -3.60 -12.53 2.59
N SER A 216 -3.53 -13.83 2.86
CA SER A 216 -4.37 -14.46 3.89
C SER A 216 -4.06 -13.95 5.30
N ALA A 217 -2.79 -13.68 5.62
CA ALA A 217 -2.42 -13.16 6.93
C ALA A 217 -3.03 -11.78 7.20
N ASN A 218 -2.94 -10.85 6.23
CA ASN A 218 -3.54 -9.52 6.36
C ASN A 218 -5.08 -9.56 6.25
N TYR A 219 -5.64 -10.42 5.40
CA TYR A 219 -7.09 -10.65 5.32
C TYR A 219 -7.65 -11.09 6.69
N GLN A 220 -6.98 -12.01 7.37
CA GLN A 220 -7.40 -12.46 8.70
C GLN A 220 -7.33 -11.34 9.76
N GLN A 221 -6.40 -10.38 9.63
CA GLN A 221 -6.37 -9.22 10.51
C GLN A 221 -7.59 -8.31 10.29
N LEU A 222 -8.01 -8.12 9.04
CA LEU A 222 -9.22 -7.35 8.70
C LEU A 222 -10.47 -8.02 9.28
N ILE A 223 -10.61 -9.33 9.09
CA ILE A 223 -11.72 -10.12 9.70
C ILE A 223 -11.69 -10.04 11.23
N LYS A 224 -10.51 -10.22 11.84
CA LYS A 224 -10.35 -10.13 13.30
C LYS A 224 -10.71 -8.74 13.86
N ALA A 225 -10.52 -7.69 13.07
CA ALA A 225 -10.93 -6.33 13.44
C ALA A 225 -12.45 -6.13 13.39
N GLY A 226 -13.21 -7.04 12.78
CA GLY A 226 -14.68 -6.97 12.66
C GLY A 226 -15.18 -6.47 11.31
N ILE A 227 -14.33 -6.40 10.28
CA ILE A 227 -14.77 -6.09 8.91
C ILE A 227 -15.41 -7.33 8.30
N ALA A 228 -16.60 -7.19 7.74
CA ALA A 228 -17.30 -8.29 7.10
C ALA A 228 -16.57 -8.75 5.81
N ALA A 229 -16.61 -10.05 5.53
CA ALA A 229 -15.86 -10.63 4.41
C ALA A 229 -16.23 -10.02 3.05
N GLU A 230 -17.50 -9.70 2.85
CA GLU A 230 -18.04 -9.05 1.64
C GLU A 230 -17.57 -7.60 1.44
N GLN A 231 -17.07 -6.97 2.50
CA GLN A 231 -16.49 -5.63 2.44
C GLN A 231 -14.99 -5.63 2.12
N ILE A 232 -14.36 -6.80 2.03
CA ILE A 232 -12.94 -6.95 1.76
C ILE A 232 -12.72 -7.46 0.34
N GLU A 233 -12.10 -6.64 -0.52
CA GLU A 233 -11.64 -7.08 -1.85
C GLU A 233 -10.15 -7.38 -1.83
N VAL A 234 -9.76 -8.57 -2.28
CA VAL A 234 -8.35 -8.96 -2.49
C VAL A 234 -8.06 -8.93 -3.98
N ALA A 235 -7.05 -8.15 -4.39
CA ALA A 235 -6.68 -8.00 -5.80
C ALA A 235 -6.28 -9.32 -6.45
N ARG A 236 -5.60 -10.20 -5.72
CA ARG A 236 -5.01 -11.47 -6.22
C ARG A 236 -4.15 -11.26 -7.47
N ILE A 237 -3.38 -10.16 -7.50
CA ILE A 237 -2.46 -9.80 -8.57
C ILE A 237 -1.04 -9.89 -8.01
N CYS A 238 -0.22 -10.76 -8.61
CA CYS A 238 1.15 -11.00 -8.17
C CYS A 238 2.11 -10.03 -8.85
N THR A 239 2.83 -9.23 -8.05
CA THR A 239 3.82 -8.28 -8.56
C THR A 239 5.07 -8.96 -9.11
N PHE A 240 5.45 -10.12 -8.56
CA PHE A 240 6.58 -10.91 -9.03
C PHE A 240 6.32 -11.54 -10.40
N SER A 241 5.14 -12.11 -10.60
CA SER A 241 4.79 -12.89 -11.81
C SER A 241 4.37 -12.04 -13.00
N ASP A 242 4.23 -10.72 -12.81
CA ASP A 242 3.79 -9.79 -13.85
C ASP A 242 4.81 -8.63 -14.02
N PRO A 243 5.95 -8.90 -14.68
CA PRO A 243 7.02 -7.93 -14.83
C PRO A 243 6.66 -6.74 -15.72
N ASP A 244 5.69 -6.90 -16.61
CA ASP A 244 5.28 -5.83 -17.54
C ASP A 244 4.51 -4.72 -16.81
N ARG A 245 3.76 -5.09 -15.76
CA ARG A 245 2.93 -4.13 -15.02
C ARG A 245 3.50 -3.72 -13.66
N PHE A 246 4.39 -4.52 -13.05
CA PHE A 246 4.81 -4.25 -11.67
C PHE A 246 6.32 -4.34 -11.45
N PHE A 247 6.81 -3.48 -10.57
CA PHE A 247 8.12 -3.65 -9.94
C PHE A 247 8.04 -4.75 -8.87
N SER A 248 9.12 -5.50 -8.73
CA SER A 248 9.24 -6.53 -7.69
C SER A 248 10.65 -6.54 -7.11
N ALA A 249 10.77 -6.29 -5.82
CA ALA A 249 12.05 -6.35 -5.12
C ALA A 249 12.59 -7.79 -5.03
N ARG A 250 11.72 -8.78 -5.00
CA ARG A 250 12.08 -10.20 -5.01
C ARG A 250 12.65 -10.64 -6.36
N ARG A 251 12.10 -10.15 -7.46
CA ARG A 251 12.53 -10.49 -8.82
C ARG A 251 13.75 -9.67 -9.23
N ASP A 252 13.69 -8.34 -9.02
CA ASP A 252 14.60 -7.37 -9.61
C ASP A 252 15.68 -6.87 -8.62
N GLY A 253 15.63 -7.33 -7.35
CA GLY A 253 16.45 -6.83 -6.26
C GLY A 253 15.91 -5.55 -5.63
N ILE A 254 16.56 -5.09 -4.56
CA ILE A 254 16.10 -3.91 -3.79
C ILE A 254 16.20 -2.60 -4.58
N LYS A 255 17.13 -2.53 -5.58
CA LYS A 255 17.31 -1.41 -6.49
C LYS A 255 16.35 -1.51 -7.67
N THR A 256 15.06 -1.43 -7.39
CA THR A 256 13.96 -1.41 -8.37
C THR A 256 12.97 -0.30 -8.03
N GLY A 257 12.06 0.02 -8.96
CA GLY A 257 11.05 1.06 -8.73
C GLY A 257 10.04 0.70 -7.65
N ARG A 258 9.17 1.66 -7.34
CA ARG A 258 8.05 1.48 -6.39
C ARG A 258 6.76 1.95 -7.03
N MET A 259 5.71 1.10 -6.97
CA MET A 259 4.34 1.50 -7.23
C MET A 259 3.79 2.30 -6.05
N ALA A 260 2.68 3.00 -6.27
CA ALA A 260 1.89 3.64 -5.23
C ALA A 260 0.48 3.04 -5.17
N THR A 261 -0.03 2.83 -3.95
CA THR A 261 -1.44 2.55 -3.68
C THR A 261 -1.96 3.63 -2.77
N ALA A 262 -3.03 4.30 -3.17
CA ALA A 262 -3.49 5.55 -2.56
C ALA A 262 -5.01 5.64 -2.47
N ILE A 263 -5.47 6.48 -1.53
CA ILE A 263 -6.89 6.78 -1.32
C ILE A 263 -7.07 8.23 -0.89
N MET A 264 -8.19 8.83 -1.27
CA MET A 264 -8.55 10.22 -0.99
C MET A 264 -10.07 10.35 -0.86
N ILE A 265 -10.53 11.22 0.03
CA ILE A 265 -11.92 11.70 0.08
C ILE A 265 -12.04 12.90 -0.89
N ARG A 266 -13.02 12.86 -1.80
CA ARG A 266 -13.33 13.95 -2.74
C ARG A 266 -14.49 14.82 -2.29
#